data_f971152a5c8d2169e5e002b723181b13
#
_entry.id   f971152a5c8d2169e5e002b723181b13
#
_cell.length_a   1.000
_cell.length_b   1.000
_cell.length_c   1.000
_cell.angle_alpha   90.00
_cell.angle_beta   90.00
_cell.angle_gamma   90.00
#
_symmetry.space_group_name_H-M   'P 1'
#
loop_
_entity.id
_entity.type
_entity.pdbx_description
1 polymer ?
#
loop_
_entity_poly.entity_id
_entity_poly.type
_entity_poly.pdbx_seq_one_letter_code
_entity_poly.pdbx_strand_id
1 'polypeptide(L)'
;MKENLNDYLLALERTDGKAQRGPFKRKRGGQELTREQLSAIKKSRKLLRKELKERGLKSKEDFELTASSMGLYLDKSRSLTWLKWLFFGQGLWMMVAALVTLLLVVFGMSVVAQLRGHFTINMSPDMFREGFILSETADFENATTHLFCTPAEHVPCVSITHIPENIDQIDGQHNDAYFAYTFYIRNDGESTVGYEWQMSLTSESQSLADALWVMVFENGEMLFYARPNEYGEVEALPAFDDDSRGYLDMNLMHMCKEIDEQFQLITQKTGFAYYRIVPYSFETDQVVARGTQTEVSPGTVNKYTVVIWLEGDDPDCTDELVGGHAGMDFDFYLTSEGGSGAGDDDADSPNNTFWEDLWNNLIF
;
A
#
# COMPACT_ATOMS: atom_id res chain seq x y z
N MET A 1 -5.09 -70.89 -23.16
CA MET A 1 -5.35 -69.72 -22.34
C MET A 1 -5.11 -69.97 -20.84
N LYS A 2 -5.49 -71.11 -20.27
CA LYS A 2 -5.19 -71.49 -18.89
C LYS A 2 -3.69 -71.58 -18.60
N GLU A 3 -2.89 -72.14 -19.56
CA GLU A 3 -1.43 -72.18 -19.41
C GLU A 3 -0.77 -70.81 -19.26
N ASN A 4 -1.13 -69.85 -20.09
CA ASN A 4 -0.60 -68.49 -20.02
C ASN A 4 -0.92 -67.76 -18.71
N LEU A 5 -2.08 -68.09 -18.10
CA LEU A 5 -2.46 -67.48 -16.83
C LEU A 5 -1.67 -68.07 -15.64
N ASN A 6 -1.41 -69.38 -15.68
CA ASN A 6 -0.58 -70.08 -14.70
C ASN A 6 0.87 -69.60 -14.72
N ASP A 7 1.44 -69.40 -15.93
CA ASP A 7 2.82 -68.88 -16.05
C ASP A 7 2.95 -67.48 -15.44
N TYR A 8 1.92 -66.64 -15.57
CA TYR A 8 1.93 -65.33 -14.95
C TYR A 8 1.70 -65.40 -13.43
N LEU A 9 0.96 -66.37 -12.93
CA LEU A 9 0.75 -66.59 -11.51
C LEU A 9 2.04 -67.13 -10.86
N LEU A 10 2.76 -68.02 -11.52
CA LEU A 10 4.12 -68.51 -11.09
C LEU A 10 5.13 -67.37 -11.04
N ALA A 11 5.05 -66.41 -11.97
CA ALA A 11 5.94 -65.24 -11.92
C ALA A 11 5.64 -64.30 -10.72
N LEU A 12 4.46 -64.37 -10.10
CA LEU A 12 4.12 -63.63 -8.91
C LEU A 12 4.76 -64.21 -7.64
N GLU A 13 5.09 -65.51 -7.64
CA GLU A 13 5.70 -66.21 -6.49
C GLU A 13 7.24 -65.96 -6.46
N ARG A 14 7.86 -65.50 -7.56
CA ARG A 14 9.28 -65.17 -7.60
C ARG A 14 9.54 -63.85 -6.85
N THR A 15 10.40 -63.91 -5.85
CA THR A 15 10.76 -62.75 -5.01
C THR A 15 11.97 -61.95 -5.54
N ASP A 16 12.68 -62.49 -6.56
CA ASP A 16 14.03 -61.99 -7.00
C ASP A 16 13.97 -60.91 -8.10
N GLY A 17 12.86 -60.19 -8.22
CA GLY A 17 12.69 -59.17 -9.25
C GLY A 17 13.24 -57.80 -8.84
N LYS A 18 13.58 -56.96 -9.85
CA LYS A 18 14.05 -55.59 -9.62
C LYS A 18 12.95 -54.74 -8.95
N ALA A 19 13.32 -54.04 -7.88
CA ALA A 19 12.40 -53.11 -7.17
C ALA A 19 11.83 -52.05 -8.10
N GLN A 20 10.60 -51.58 -7.79
CA GLN A 20 9.98 -50.48 -8.51
C GLN A 20 10.76 -49.19 -8.25
N ARG A 21 11.05 -48.42 -9.31
CA ARG A 21 11.60 -47.07 -9.19
C ARG A 21 10.48 -46.06 -9.24
N GLY A 22 10.49 -45.06 -8.34
CA GLY A 22 9.54 -43.97 -8.32
C GLY A 22 8.81 -43.80 -6.97
N PRO A 23 8.21 -42.64 -6.73
CA PRO A 23 7.59 -42.30 -5.42
C PRO A 23 6.33 -43.10 -5.10
N PHE A 24 5.70 -43.72 -6.11
CA PHE A 24 4.44 -44.47 -5.95
C PHE A 24 4.60 -45.93 -6.31
N LYS A 25 5.01 -46.70 -5.33
CA LYS A 25 5.11 -48.16 -5.46
C LYS A 25 3.73 -48.81 -5.35
N ARG A 26 3.42 -49.77 -6.24
CA ARG A 26 2.20 -50.53 -6.18
C ARG A 26 2.34 -51.67 -5.17
N LYS A 27 1.26 -51.88 -4.41
CA LYS A 27 1.18 -52.92 -3.37
C LYS A 27 0.07 -53.93 -3.69
N ARG A 28 0.19 -55.10 -3.10
CA ARG A 28 -0.82 -56.15 -3.03
C ARG A 28 -0.84 -56.69 -1.61
N GLY A 29 -1.96 -56.56 -0.91
CA GLY A 29 -2.07 -56.98 0.46
C GLY A 29 -1.04 -56.31 1.39
N GLY A 30 -0.71 -55.03 1.17
CA GLY A 30 0.26 -54.28 1.96
C GLY A 30 1.74 -54.48 1.55
N GLN A 31 2.09 -55.54 0.79
CA GLN A 31 3.46 -55.77 0.32
C GLN A 31 3.79 -55.06 -0.98
N GLU A 32 5.01 -54.54 -1.11
CA GLU A 32 5.50 -53.89 -2.34
C GLU A 32 5.77 -54.96 -3.43
N LEU A 33 5.23 -54.74 -4.62
CA LEU A 33 5.45 -55.58 -5.75
C LEU A 33 6.77 -55.25 -6.48
N THR A 34 7.47 -56.27 -7.01
CA THR A 34 8.57 -56.06 -7.93
C THR A 34 8.08 -55.61 -9.31
N ARG A 35 8.99 -55.12 -10.16
CA ARG A 35 8.61 -54.68 -11.52
C ARG A 35 8.05 -55.84 -12.35
N GLU A 36 8.62 -57.03 -12.21
CA GLU A 36 8.21 -58.24 -12.92
C GLU A 36 6.84 -58.67 -12.46
N GLN A 37 6.61 -58.78 -11.16
CA GLN A 37 5.30 -59.08 -10.57
C GLN A 37 4.22 -58.09 -11.02
N LEU A 38 4.53 -56.77 -11.02
CA LEU A 38 3.57 -55.78 -11.48
C LEU A 38 3.28 -55.92 -12.98
N SER A 39 4.27 -56.26 -13.82
CA SER A 39 4.07 -56.49 -15.25
C SER A 39 3.20 -57.73 -15.51
N ALA A 40 3.45 -58.81 -14.76
CA ALA A 40 2.68 -60.06 -14.81
C ALA A 40 1.23 -59.81 -14.43
N ILE A 41 0.96 -59.15 -13.31
CA ILE A 41 -0.42 -58.80 -12.90
C ILE A 41 -1.12 -57.97 -13.98
N LYS A 42 -0.46 -56.96 -14.54
CA LYS A 42 -1.06 -56.11 -15.58
C LYS A 42 -1.40 -56.90 -16.84
N LYS A 43 -0.52 -57.78 -17.28
CA LYS A 43 -0.77 -58.66 -18.44
C LYS A 43 -1.96 -59.61 -18.18
N SER A 44 -1.96 -60.28 -17.02
CA SER A 44 -3.06 -61.18 -16.62
C SER A 44 -4.39 -60.47 -16.51
N ARG A 45 -4.41 -59.26 -15.92
CA ARG A 45 -5.63 -58.42 -15.86
C ARG A 45 -6.09 -57.98 -17.24
N LYS A 46 -5.19 -57.75 -18.20
CA LYS A 46 -5.56 -57.40 -19.59
C LYS A 46 -6.18 -58.59 -20.30
N LEU A 47 -5.63 -59.80 -20.11
CA LEU A 47 -6.19 -61.04 -20.70
C LEU A 47 -7.55 -61.37 -20.07
N LEU A 48 -7.68 -61.30 -18.75
CA LEU A 48 -8.95 -61.51 -18.05
C LEU A 48 -10.03 -60.54 -18.55
N ARG A 49 -9.70 -59.28 -18.74
CA ARG A 49 -10.66 -58.28 -19.26
C ARG A 49 -11.12 -58.61 -20.67
N LYS A 50 -10.22 -59.14 -21.53
CA LYS A 50 -10.57 -59.57 -22.89
C LYS A 50 -11.52 -60.75 -22.84
N GLU A 51 -11.24 -61.74 -22.01
CA GLU A 51 -12.03 -62.95 -21.85
C GLU A 51 -13.45 -62.65 -21.28
N LEU A 52 -13.54 -61.83 -20.26
CA LEU A 52 -14.83 -61.42 -19.72
C LEU A 52 -15.67 -60.65 -20.73
N LYS A 53 -15.02 -59.79 -21.56
CA LYS A 53 -15.73 -59.09 -22.65
C LYS A 53 -16.28 -60.04 -23.71
N GLU A 54 -15.52 -61.09 -24.07
CA GLU A 54 -15.95 -62.15 -25.02
C GLU A 54 -17.13 -62.95 -24.46
N ARG A 55 -17.20 -63.11 -23.14
CA ARG A 55 -18.32 -63.77 -22.44
C ARG A 55 -19.52 -62.83 -22.15
N GLY A 56 -19.50 -61.60 -22.65
CA GLY A 56 -20.57 -60.63 -22.47
C GLY A 56 -20.59 -59.89 -21.12
N LEU A 57 -19.67 -60.18 -20.20
CA LEU A 57 -19.55 -59.53 -18.89
C LEU A 57 -18.74 -58.26 -19.04
N LYS A 58 -19.42 -57.12 -19.12
CA LYS A 58 -18.76 -55.79 -19.33
C LYS A 58 -18.70 -54.96 -18.07
N SER A 59 -19.29 -55.42 -16.95
CA SER A 59 -19.30 -54.66 -15.69
C SER A 59 -17.89 -54.56 -15.09
N LYS A 60 -17.57 -53.39 -14.55
CA LYS A 60 -16.34 -53.14 -13.83
C LYS A 60 -16.30 -53.94 -12.53
N GLU A 61 -17.43 -54.14 -11.90
CA GLU A 61 -17.58 -54.87 -10.64
C GLU A 61 -17.30 -56.34 -10.84
N ASP A 62 -17.86 -56.99 -11.88
CA ASP A 62 -17.61 -58.39 -12.25
C ASP A 62 -16.13 -58.62 -12.55
N PHE A 63 -15.47 -57.67 -13.24
CA PHE A 63 -14.03 -57.74 -13.49
C PHE A 63 -13.21 -57.68 -12.20
N GLU A 64 -13.51 -56.77 -11.29
CA GLU A 64 -12.72 -56.64 -10.04
C GLU A 64 -12.98 -57.82 -9.10
N LEU A 65 -14.20 -58.33 -9.01
CA LEU A 65 -14.53 -59.54 -8.27
C LEU A 65 -13.77 -60.76 -8.81
N THR A 66 -13.78 -60.98 -10.12
CA THR A 66 -13.07 -62.08 -10.74
C THR A 66 -11.54 -61.91 -10.63
N ALA A 67 -11.03 -60.70 -10.81
CA ALA A 67 -9.61 -60.41 -10.62
C ALA A 67 -9.17 -60.62 -9.18
N SER A 68 -10.03 -60.30 -8.20
CA SER A 68 -9.77 -60.52 -6.78
C SER A 68 -9.73 -62.00 -6.42
N SER A 69 -10.71 -62.80 -6.94
CA SER A 69 -10.76 -64.25 -6.70
C SER A 69 -9.57 -64.99 -7.31
N MET A 70 -9.01 -64.49 -8.42
CA MET A 70 -7.79 -65.01 -9.04
C MET A 70 -6.47 -64.45 -8.45
N GLY A 71 -6.53 -63.67 -7.36
CA GLY A 71 -5.38 -63.08 -6.75
C GLY A 71 -4.68 -61.96 -7.58
N LEU A 72 -5.38 -61.42 -8.59
CA LEU A 72 -4.89 -60.36 -9.47
C LEU A 72 -5.27 -58.95 -9.00
N TYR A 73 -5.65 -58.78 -7.75
CA TYR A 73 -5.98 -57.49 -7.19
C TYR A 73 -4.72 -56.62 -6.94
N LEU A 74 -4.93 -55.36 -7.00
CA LEU A 74 -3.90 -54.34 -6.65
C LEU A 74 -4.52 -53.39 -5.66
N ASP A 75 -3.76 -53.06 -4.61
CA ASP A 75 -4.21 -52.07 -3.63
C ASP A 75 -4.48 -50.75 -4.35
N LYS A 76 -5.57 -50.09 -3.94
CA LYS A 76 -5.96 -48.80 -4.52
C LYS A 76 -4.87 -47.79 -4.23
N SER A 77 -4.01 -47.51 -5.21
CA SER A 77 -3.06 -46.45 -5.04
C SER A 77 -3.81 -45.13 -4.85
N ARG A 78 -3.47 -44.37 -3.85
CA ARG A 78 -3.79 -42.94 -3.81
C ARG A 78 -3.08 -42.29 -5.00
N SER A 79 -3.70 -42.30 -6.16
CA SER A 79 -3.15 -41.65 -7.32
C SER A 79 -3.30 -40.16 -7.10
N LEU A 80 -2.18 -39.45 -6.99
CA LEU A 80 -2.12 -37.99 -7.13
C LEU A 80 -2.45 -37.63 -8.60
N THR A 81 -3.56 -38.17 -9.13
CA THR A 81 -4.03 -37.89 -10.49
C THR A 81 -4.37 -36.41 -10.68
N TRP A 82 -4.78 -35.73 -9.61
CA TRP A 82 -4.98 -34.30 -9.59
C TRP A 82 -3.64 -33.54 -9.80
N LEU A 83 -2.53 -34.01 -9.19
CA LEU A 83 -1.21 -33.40 -9.38
C LEU A 83 -0.70 -33.60 -10.83
N LYS A 84 -0.99 -34.75 -11.45
CA LYS A 84 -0.66 -34.98 -12.87
C LYS A 84 -1.48 -34.07 -13.80
N TRP A 85 -2.74 -33.85 -13.47
CA TRP A 85 -3.57 -32.90 -14.19
C TRP A 85 -3.04 -31.48 -14.06
N LEU A 86 -2.54 -31.11 -12.86
CA LEU A 86 -1.98 -29.79 -12.55
C LEU A 86 -0.65 -29.53 -13.32
N PHE A 87 0.21 -30.55 -13.42
CA PHE A 87 1.56 -30.36 -13.98
C PHE A 87 1.74 -30.79 -15.46
N PHE A 88 0.84 -31.61 -16.01
CA PHE A 88 1.01 -32.16 -17.34
C PHE A 88 -0.16 -31.93 -18.31
N GLY A 89 -1.05 -31.03 -18.00
CA GLY A 89 -2.23 -30.77 -18.82
C GLY A 89 -2.69 -29.32 -18.76
N GLN A 90 -3.92 -29.09 -19.16
CA GLN A 90 -4.58 -27.79 -19.11
C GLN A 90 -4.57 -27.15 -17.71
N GLY A 91 -4.39 -27.92 -16.64
CA GLY A 91 -4.32 -27.43 -15.27
C GLY A 91 -3.17 -26.45 -14.99
N LEU A 92 -2.00 -26.67 -15.60
CA LEU A 92 -0.87 -25.73 -15.47
C LEU A 92 -1.21 -24.37 -16.08
N TRP A 93 -1.78 -24.37 -17.29
CA TRP A 93 -2.19 -23.14 -17.96
C TRP A 93 -3.29 -22.40 -17.21
N MET A 94 -4.24 -23.14 -16.62
CA MET A 94 -5.28 -22.54 -15.77
C MET A 94 -4.68 -21.91 -14.49
N MET A 95 -3.70 -22.54 -13.86
CA MET A 95 -2.99 -21.95 -12.72
C MET A 95 -2.21 -20.70 -13.11
N VAL A 96 -1.49 -20.74 -14.23
CA VAL A 96 -0.75 -19.56 -14.73
C VAL A 96 -1.73 -18.44 -15.06
N ALA A 97 -2.83 -18.74 -15.74
CA ALA A 97 -3.85 -17.75 -16.04
C ALA A 97 -4.46 -17.14 -14.77
N ALA A 98 -4.79 -17.96 -13.77
CA ALA A 98 -5.30 -17.47 -12.48
C ALA A 98 -4.29 -16.58 -11.75
N LEU A 99 -3.00 -16.94 -11.76
CA LEU A 99 -1.93 -16.14 -11.18
C LEU A 99 -1.79 -14.79 -11.90
N VAL A 100 -1.77 -14.81 -13.23
CA VAL A 100 -1.70 -13.57 -14.04
C VAL A 100 -2.91 -12.68 -13.78
N THR A 101 -4.12 -13.26 -13.74
CA THR A 101 -5.34 -12.50 -13.42
C THR A 101 -5.26 -11.88 -12.02
N LEU A 102 -4.78 -12.62 -11.02
CA LEU A 102 -4.59 -12.12 -9.67
C LEU A 102 -3.60 -10.95 -9.65
N LEU A 103 -2.46 -11.09 -10.34
CA LEU A 103 -1.46 -10.02 -10.45
C LEU A 103 -2.03 -8.78 -11.15
N LEU A 104 -2.83 -8.95 -12.22
CA LEU A 104 -3.49 -7.85 -12.90
C LEU A 104 -4.53 -7.14 -12.01
N VAL A 105 -5.27 -7.90 -11.20
CA VAL A 105 -6.22 -7.31 -10.23
C VAL A 105 -5.48 -6.53 -9.15
N VAL A 106 -4.41 -7.10 -8.57
CA VAL A 106 -3.60 -6.41 -7.56
C VAL A 106 -2.94 -5.17 -8.14
N PHE A 107 -2.37 -5.27 -9.35
CA PHE A 107 -1.79 -4.13 -10.06
C PHE A 107 -2.86 -3.07 -10.35
N GLY A 108 -4.03 -3.47 -10.85
CA GLY A 108 -5.15 -2.55 -11.11
C GLY A 108 -5.63 -1.84 -9.85
N MET A 109 -5.73 -2.54 -8.72
CA MET A 109 -6.08 -1.92 -7.43
C MET A 109 -4.99 -0.95 -6.96
N SER A 110 -3.72 -1.29 -7.15
CA SER A 110 -2.59 -0.40 -6.82
C SER A 110 -2.63 0.88 -7.65
N VAL A 111 -2.86 0.77 -8.97
CA VAL A 111 -2.99 1.94 -9.85
C VAL A 111 -4.18 2.81 -9.46
N VAL A 112 -5.35 2.20 -9.16
CA VAL A 112 -6.54 2.95 -8.70
C VAL A 112 -6.29 3.64 -7.36
N ALA A 113 -5.54 3.01 -6.46
CA ALA A 113 -5.16 3.64 -5.19
C ALA A 113 -4.24 4.86 -5.40
N GLN A 114 -3.32 4.78 -6.36
CA GLN A 114 -2.43 5.89 -6.72
C GLN A 114 -3.15 7.04 -7.45
N LEU A 115 -4.25 6.73 -8.17
CA LEU A 115 -5.07 7.72 -8.87
C LEU A 115 -6.04 8.48 -7.94
N ARG A 116 -6.14 8.09 -6.67
CA ARG A 116 -6.87 8.84 -5.64
C ARG A 116 -5.88 9.63 -4.83
N GLY A 117 -6.11 10.91 -4.66
CA GLY A 117 -5.34 11.71 -3.72
C GLY A 117 -5.31 11.01 -2.36
N HIS A 118 -4.19 11.06 -1.68
CA HIS A 118 -4.02 10.51 -0.34
C HIS A 118 -3.26 11.51 0.52
N PHE A 119 -3.50 11.44 1.81
CA PHE A 119 -2.69 12.13 2.80
C PHE A 119 -2.36 11.13 3.89
N THR A 120 -1.06 10.95 4.15
CA THR A 120 -0.60 10.03 5.18
C THR A 120 0.33 10.75 6.14
N ILE A 121 0.28 10.36 7.41
CA ILE A 121 1.19 10.87 8.43
C ILE A 121 1.97 9.68 8.94
N ASN A 122 3.28 9.75 8.81
CA ASN A 122 4.19 8.67 9.13
C ASN A 122 5.19 9.11 10.18
N MET A 123 5.64 8.15 10.96
CA MET A 123 6.71 8.35 11.92
C MET A 123 7.80 7.34 11.66
N SER A 124 9.06 7.77 11.64
CA SER A 124 10.20 6.88 11.44
C SER A 124 10.28 5.81 12.54
N PRO A 125 10.77 4.61 12.24
CA PRO A 125 10.91 3.54 13.23
C PRO A 125 11.80 3.93 14.41
N ASP A 126 12.74 4.83 14.21
CA ASP A 126 13.64 5.29 15.26
C ASP A 126 12.92 6.20 16.26
N MET A 127 12.02 7.08 15.80
CA MET A 127 11.15 7.87 16.68
C MET A 127 10.26 6.99 17.57
N PHE A 128 9.70 5.93 16.98
CA PHE A 128 8.90 4.97 17.76
C PHE A 128 9.74 4.28 18.85
N ARG A 129 10.99 3.95 18.55
CA ARG A 129 11.94 3.37 19.55
C ARG A 129 12.25 4.31 20.68
N GLU A 130 12.33 5.62 20.39
CA GLU A 130 12.50 6.67 21.40
C GLU A 130 11.22 6.98 22.19
N GLY A 131 10.10 6.39 21.81
CA GLY A 131 8.82 6.48 22.53
C GLY A 131 7.84 7.50 21.99
N PHE A 132 8.06 8.07 20.80
CA PHE A 132 7.05 8.93 20.17
C PHE A 132 5.84 8.15 19.70
N ILE A 133 4.67 8.77 19.83
CA ILE A 133 3.38 8.24 19.39
C ILE A 133 2.55 9.33 18.72
N LEU A 134 1.72 8.92 17.75
CA LEU A 134 0.78 9.78 17.03
C LEU A 134 -0.66 9.48 17.47
N SER A 135 -1.53 10.47 17.42
CA SER A 135 -2.97 10.31 17.66
C SER A 135 -3.78 11.37 16.91
N GLU A 136 -5.01 11.03 16.54
CA GLU A 136 -6.01 11.98 16.03
C GLU A 136 -6.64 12.83 17.14
N THR A 137 -6.47 12.45 18.38
CA THR A 137 -7.08 13.13 19.54
C THR A 137 -6.06 13.40 20.63
N ALA A 138 -6.25 14.48 21.37
CA ALA A 138 -5.33 14.93 22.42
C ALA A 138 -5.22 13.97 23.61
N ASP A 139 -6.16 13.04 23.79
CA ASP A 139 -6.17 12.05 24.87
C ASP A 139 -5.29 10.83 24.57
N PHE A 140 -4.91 10.62 23.30
CA PHE A 140 -4.11 9.46 22.82
C PHE A 140 -4.75 8.10 23.12
N GLU A 141 -6.11 8.00 23.15
CA GLU A 141 -6.77 6.71 23.35
C GLU A 141 -6.45 5.68 22.25
N ASN A 142 -6.20 6.17 21.03
CA ASN A 142 -5.88 5.33 19.86
C ASN A 142 -4.49 5.69 19.28
N ALA A 143 -3.47 5.67 20.12
CA ALA A 143 -2.10 5.97 19.69
C ALA A 143 -1.59 4.99 18.64
N THR A 144 -0.90 5.50 17.64
CA THR A 144 -0.37 4.75 16.49
C THR A 144 0.97 5.32 16.03
N THR A 145 1.57 4.71 15.03
CA THR A 145 2.77 5.20 14.33
C THR A 145 2.46 5.74 12.93
N HIS A 146 1.23 5.53 12.44
CA HIS A 146 0.79 5.96 11.13
C HIS A 146 -0.68 6.39 11.20
N LEU A 147 -1.01 7.49 10.54
CA LEU A 147 -2.38 7.95 10.38
C LEU A 147 -2.69 8.02 8.88
N PHE A 148 -3.84 7.50 8.50
CA PHE A 148 -4.31 7.47 7.12
C PHE A 148 -5.58 8.28 6.98
N CYS A 149 -5.57 9.20 6.05
CA CYS A 149 -6.71 10.03 5.77
C CYS A 149 -7.58 9.46 4.66
N THR A 150 -8.88 9.65 4.77
CA THR A 150 -9.79 9.40 3.67
C THR A 150 -9.59 10.46 2.59
N PRO A 151 -9.37 10.09 1.32
CA PRO A 151 -9.23 11.07 0.24
C PRO A 151 -10.44 12.01 0.19
N ALA A 152 -10.18 13.30 -0.02
CA ALA A 152 -11.24 14.25 -0.33
C ALA A 152 -11.70 14.01 -1.78
N GLU A 153 -12.98 13.67 -1.97
CA GLU A 153 -13.49 13.29 -3.30
C GLU A 153 -13.77 14.51 -4.21
N HIS A 154 -14.07 15.65 -3.60
CA HIS A 154 -14.39 16.88 -4.32
C HIS A 154 -13.87 18.09 -3.54
N VAL A 155 -12.80 18.68 -4.06
CA VAL A 155 -12.25 19.93 -3.55
C VAL A 155 -12.46 20.98 -4.65
N PRO A 156 -13.45 21.86 -4.53
CA PRO A 156 -13.64 22.95 -5.47
C PRO A 156 -12.58 24.03 -5.28
N CYS A 157 -12.36 24.87 -6.28
CA CYS A 157 -11.61 26.10 -6.09
C CYS A 157 -12.40 27.04 -5.19
N VAL A 158 -11.84 27.38 -4.04
CA VAL A 158 -12.45 28.28 -3.05
C VAL A 158 -11.44 29.29 -2.57
N SER A 159 -11.88 30.50 -2.27
CA SER A 159 -11.02 31.49 -1.63
C SER A 159 -10.72 31.11 -0.19
N ILE A 160 -9.54 31.46 0.29
CA ILE A 160 -9.12 31.31 1.69
C ILE A 160 -10.17 31.85 2.70
N THR A 161 -10.98 32.81 2.29
CA THR A 161 -12.07 33.38 3.12
C THR A 161 -13.16 32.36 3.49
N HIS A 162 -13.18 31.17 2.85
CA HIS A 162 -14.10 30.08 3.18
C HIS A 162 -13.54 29.15 4.27
N ILE A 163 -12.27 29.29 4.64
CA ILE A 163 -11.67 28.48 5.70
C ILE A 163 -12.06 29.09 7.06
N PRO A 164 -12.70 28.30 7.96
CA PRO A 164 -13.16 28.82 9.24
C PRO A 164 -11.99 29.12 10.20
N GLU A 165 -12.15 30.13 11.03
CA GLU A 165 -11.15 30.54 12.03
C GLU A 165 -10.72 29.46 13.00
N ASN A 166 -11.64 28.59 13.36
CA ASN A 166 -11.44 27.53 14.34
C ASN A 166 -11.02 26.21 13.70
N ILE A 167 -10.45 26.26 12.50
CA ILE A 167 -10.06 25.08 11.72
C ILE A 167 -9.11 24.17 12.50
N ASP A 168 -8.21 24.75 13.28
CA ASP A 168 -7.25 24.03 14.09
C ASP A 168 -7.83 23.44 15.39
N GLN A 169 -9.09 23.76 15.75
CA GLN A 169 -9.75 23.31 16.98
C GLN A 169 -10.56 22.02 16.80
N ILE A 170 -10.62 21.49 15.59
CA ILE A 170 -11.38 20.29 15.25
C ILE A 170 -10.40 19.12 15.11
N ASP A 171 -10.51 18.13 15.98
CA ASP A 171 -9.62 16.96 16.00
C ASP A 171 -9.90 16.02 14.82
N GLY A 172 -8.85 15.34 14.36
CA GLY A 172 -8.91 14.37 13.28
C GLY A 172 -9.17 14.99 11.91
N GLN A 173 -9.69 14.18 11.00
CA GLN A 173 -9.99 14.61 9.64
C GLN A 173 -11.35 15.29 9.55
N HIS A 174 -11.39 16.47 8.95
CA HIS A 174 -12.61 17.19 8.62
C HIS A 174 -12.46 17.88 7.27
N ASN A 175 -13.25 17.44 6.31
CA ASN A 175 -13.23 17.92 4.94
C ASN A 175 -14.51 18.70 4.64
N ASP A 176 -14.36 19.78 3.86
CA ASP A 176 -15.46 20.51 3.27
C ASP A 176 -15.07 20.89 1.82
N ALA A 177 -15.06 22.16 1.47
CA ALA A 177 -14.44 22.67 0.23
C ALA A 177 -12.90 22.64 0.25
N TYR A 178 -12.33 22.12 1.30
CA TYR A 178 -10.91 21.95 1.58
C TYR A 178 -10.68 20.59 2.27
N PHE A 179 -9.45 20.13 2.28
CA PHE A 179 -9.01 19.05 3.14
C PHE A 179 -8.43 19.64 4.42
N ALA A 180 -8.80 19.13 5.59
CA ALA A 180 -8.17 19.50 6.85
C ALA A 180 -7.97 18.29 7.75
N TYR A 181 -6.84 18.25 8.43
CA TYR A 181 -6.49 17.16 9.33
C TYR A 181 -5.69 17.68 10.53
N THR A 182 -6.25 17.46 11.71
CA THR A 182 -5.60 17.77 12.99
C THR A 182 -5.14 16.49 13.65
N PHE A 183 -3.89 16.48 14.10
CA PHE A 183 -3.29 15.35 14.79
C PHE A 183 -2.27 15.80 15.84
N TYR A 184 -1.86 14.86 16.66
CA TYR A 184 -0.98 15.10 17.79
C TYR A 184 0.19 14.14 17.77
N ILE A 185 1.37 14.62 18.17
CA ILE A 185 2.55 13.81 18.45
C ILE A 185 2.95 14.02 19.89
N ARG A 186 3.25 12.94 20.60
CA ARG A 186 3.68 12.98 22.01
C ARG A 186 4.97 12.17 22.19
N ASN A 187 5.89 12.71 22.98
CA ASN A 187 7.03 11.97 23.47
C ASN A 187 6.61 11.19 24.73
N ASP A 188 6.38 9.90 24.59
CA ASP A 188 6.04 8.95 25.68
C ASP A 188 7.31 8.22 26.18
N GLY A 189 8.50 8.59 25.66
CA GLY A 189 9.79 8.04 26.07
C GLY A 189 10.31 8.62 27.38
N GLU A 190 11.55 8.28 27.71
CA GLU A 190 12.21 8.71 28.95
C GLU A 190 13.19 9.87 28.74
N SER A 191 13.53 10.19 27.50
CA SER A 191 14.55 11.17 27.12
C SER A 191 13.95 12.39 26.45
N THR A 192 14.59 13.56 26.65
CA THR A 192 14.31 14.74 25.83
C THR A 192 15.01 14.58 24.48
N VAL A 193 14.23 14.57 23.40
CA VAL A 193 14.73 14.31 22.03
C VAL A 193 14.08 15.29 21.06
N GLY A 194 14.83 15.73 20.05
CA GLY A 194 14.31 16.54 18.96
C GLY A 194 13.81 15.69 17.80
N TYR A 195 12.95 16.27 16.99
CA TYR A 195 12.53 15.69 15.72
C TYR A 195 12.43 16.74 14.62
N GLU A 196 12.52 16.28 13.40
CA GLU A 196 12.23 17.03 12.19
C GLU A 196 10.96 16.49 11.55
N TRP A 197 10.20 17.36 10.91
CA TRP A 197 9.08 16.94 10.09
C TRP A 197 9.22 17.50 8.67
N GLN A 198 8.69 16.75 7.72
CA GLN A 198 8.66 17.12 6.31
C GLN A 198 7.30 16.81 5.73
N MET A 199 6.73 17.76 5.01
CA MET A 199 5.54 17.57 4.20
C MET A 199 5.95 17.48 2.73
N SER A 200 5.56 16.40 2.06
CA SER A 200 5.98 16.08 0.69
C SER A 200 4.80 15.80 -0.21
N LEU A 201 4.86 16.29 -1.46
CA LEU A 201 3.96 15.94 -2.54
C LEU A 201 4.45 14.64 -3.19
N THR A 202 3.70 13.54 -3.01
CA THR A 202 4.10 12.21 -3.47
C THR A 202 3.54 11.84 -4.83
N SER A 203 2.44 12.46 -5.22
CA SER A 203 1.82 12.27 -6.53
C SER A 203 0.97 13.45 -6.92
N GLU A 204 0.96 13.79 -8.19
CA GLU A 204 0.05 14.79 -8.75
C GLU A 204 -0.34 14.44 -10.17
N SER A 205 -1.46 15.00 -10.63
CA SER A 205 -1.85 14.99 -12.03
C SER A 205 -2.53 16.30 -12.40
N GLN A 206 -2.49 16.64 -13.68
CA GLN A 206 -3.09 17.85 -14.25
C GLN A 206 -2.58 19.15 -13.60
N SER A 207 -1.33 19.16 -13.16
CA SER A 207 -0.72 20.33 -12.50
C SER A 207 -1.55 20.87 -11.32
N LEU A 208 -2.25 19.98 -10.60
CA LEU A 208 -3.14 20.37 -9.49
C LEU A 208 -2.38 21.13 -8.41
N ALA A 209 -1.09 20.84 -8.25
CA ALA A 209 -0.26 21.48 -7.24
C ALA A 209 0.04 22.94 -7.54
N ASP A 210 -0.14 23.40 -8.78
CA ASP A 210 0.12 24.80 -9.17
C ASP A 210 -0.90 25.75 -8.52
N ALA A 211 -2.16 25.32 -8.37
CA ALA A 211 -3.22 26.07 -7.66
C ALA A 211 -3.42 25.63 -6.20
N LEU A 212 -2.52 24.76 -5.69
CA LEU A 212 -2.69 24.17 -4.37
C LEU A 212 -1.99 25.01 -3.31
N TRP A 213 -2.76 25.43 -2.34
CA TRP A 213 -2.28 26.14 -1.17
C TRP A 213 -2.33 25.22 0.06
N VAL A 214 -1.36 25.39 0.91
CA VAL A 214 -1.21 24.63 2.16
C VAL A 214 -1.03 25.59 3.34
N MET A 215 -1.77 25.31 4.40
CA MET A 215 -1.64 25.98 5.68
C MET A 215 -1.24 24.92 6.71
N VAL A 216 -0.13 25.15 7.38
CA VAL A 216 0.37 24.27 8.45
C VAL A 216 0.31 25.02 9.77
N PHE A 217 -0.47 24.50 10.70
CA PHE A 217 -0.45 24.93 12.09
C PHE A 217 0.46 24.02 12.90
N GLU A 218 1.28 24.63 13.70
CA GLU A 218 2.10 23.98 14.70
C GLU A 218 1.87 24.65 16.06
N ASN A 219 1.23 23.92 16.98
CA ASN A 219 0.87 24.42 18.32
C ASN A 219 0.04 25.72 18.31
N GLY A 220 -0.80 25.90 17.27
CA GLY A 220 -1.66 27.10 17.12
C GLY A 220 -1.03 28.25 16.34
N GLU A 221 0.25 28.16 15.98
CA GLU A 221 0.89 29.09 15.06
C GLU A 221 0.88 28.52 13.65
N MET A 222 0.57 29.31 12.63
CA MET A 222 0.44 28.83 11.25
C MET A 222 1.37 29.54 10.27
N LEU A 223 1.65 28.85 9.16
CA LEU A 223 2.33 29.38 7.99
C LEU A 223 1.61 28.93 6.71
N PHE A 224 1.69 29.77 5.69
CA PHE A 224 1.13 29.49 4.36
C PHE A 224 2.24 29.08 3.40
N TYR A 225 1.92 28.11 2.54
CA TYR A 225 2.80 27.61 1.50
C TYR A 225 2.02 27.49 0.20
N ALA A 226 2.66 27.82 -0.93
CA ALA A 226 2.15 27.61 -2.27
C ALA A 226 3.29 27.23 -3.23
N ARG A 227 2.95 26.56 -4.32
CA ARG A 227 3.93 26.23 -5.34
C ARG A 227 4.36 27.49 -6.08
N PRO A 228 5.65 27.71 -6.34
CA PRO A 228 6.09 28.83 -7.18
C PRO A 228 5.71 28.56 -8.64
N ASN A 229 5.40 29.65 -9.36
CA ASN A 229 5.16 29.59 -10.79
C ASN A 229 6.46 29.27 -11.57
N GLU A 230 6.36 29.20 -12.91
CA GLU A 230 7.51 28.93 -13.80
C GLU A 230 8.67 29.94 -13.67
N TYR A 231 8.44 31.12 -13.08
CA TYR A 231 9.44 32.16 -12.83
C TYR A 231 10.07 32.06 -11.44
N GLY A 232 9.64 31.09 -10.62
CA GLY A 232 10.09 30.92 -9.23
C GLY A 232 9.45 31.89 -8.26
N GLU A 233 8.35 32.55 -8.62
CA GLU A 233 7.61 33.49 -7.79
C GLU A 233 6.32 32.84 -7.29
N VAL A 234 5.98 33.01 -6.01
CA VAL A 234 4.68 32.65 -5.47
C VAL A 234 3.69 33.78 -5.66
N GLU A 235 2.45 33.44 -5.98
CA GLU A 235 1.42 34.44 -6.17
C GLU A 235 0.92 34.95 -4.83
N ALA A 236 0.87 36.28 -4.70
CA ALA A 236 0.35 36.92 -3.50
C ALA A 236 -1.13 37.24 -3.71
N LEU A 237 -1.97 36.78 -2.82
CA LEU A 237 -3.42 36.92 -2.92
C LEU A 237 -3.96 37.99 -1.96
N PRO A 238 -5.04 38.68 -2.30
CA PRO A 238 -5.67 39.59 -1.37
C PRO A 238 -6.24 38.82 -0.19
N ALA A 239 -5.94 39.29 1.01
CA ALA A 239 -6.48 38.75 2.27
C ALA A 239 -7.95 39.17 2.50
N PHE A 240 -8.57 39.78 1.53
CA PHE A 240 -9.98 40.18 1.57
C PHE A 240 -10.49 40.27 0.15
N ASP A 241 -11.78 40.17 0.02
CA ASP A 241 -12.46 40.37 -1.23
C ASP A 241 -13.13 41.76 -1.31
N ASP A 242 -13.19 42.31 -2.51
CA ASP A 242 -13.98 43.49 -2.73
C ASP A 242 -15.48 43.12 -2.73
N ASP A 243 -16.21 43.77 -1.86
CA ASP A 243 -17.69 43.90 -1.78
C ASP A 243 -18.56 42.62 -1.83
N SER A 244 -18.12 41.47 -2.24
CA SER A 244 -19.03 40.35 -2.50
C SER A 244 -18.70 39.02 -1.83
N ARG A 245 -17.48 38.76 -1.39
CA ARG A 245 -17.04 37.41 -0.97
C ARG A 245 -16.65 37.26 0.51
N GLY A 246 -16.49 38.32 1.22
CA GLY A 246 -16.17 38.31 2.65
C GLY A 246 -14.71 38.65 2.95
N TYR A 247 -14.42 38.90 4.20
CA TYR A 247 -13.10 39.26 4.68
C TYR A 247 -12.41 38.02 5.23
N LEU A 248 -11.11 37.89 5.01
CA LEU A 248 -10.28 36.97 5.79
C LEU A 248 -10.49 37.29 7.26
N ASP A 249 -10.77 36.27 8.04
CA ASP A 249 -10.91 36.46 9.47
C ASP A 249 -9.57 36.95 10.06
N MET A 250 -9.66 38.03 10.77
CA MET A 250 -8.49 38.64 11.40
C MET A 250 -7.87 37.74 12.46
N ASN A 251 -8.61 36.73 12.95
CA ASN A 251 -8.07 35.74 13.88
C ASN A 251 -7.06 34.82 13.20
N LEU A 252 -7.31 34.39 11.94
CA LEU A 252 -6.31 33.62 11.17
C LEU A 252 -5.02 34.41 10.98
N MET A 253 -5.12 35.70 10.67
CA MET A 253 -3.96 36.59 10.59
C MET A 253 -3.16 36.62 11.89
N HIS A 254 -3.85 36.71 13.03
CA HIS A 254 -3.18 36.75 14.34
C HIS A 254 -2.52 35.42 14.75
N MET A 255 -2.92 34.30 14.13
CA MET A 255 -2.29 32.99 14.33
C MET A 255 -1.06 32.78 13.46
N CYS A 256 -0.79 33.67 12.48
CA CYS A 256 0.35 33.57 11.62
C CYS A 256 1.67 33.81 12.37
N LYS A 257 2.58 32.84 12.31
CA LYS A 257 3.90 32.89 12.96
C LYS A 257 4.76 34.02 12.42
N GLU A 258 4.75 34.21 11.11
CA GLU A 258 5.56 35.21 10.41
C GLU A 258 4.64 36.27 9.78
N ILE A 259 3.87 36.95 10.65
CA ILE A 259 2.81 37.89 10.24
C ILE A 259 3.33 39.03 9.35
N ASP A 260 4.49 39.61 9.71
CA ASP A 260 5.06 40.73 8.98
C ASP A 260 5.59 40.35 7.59
N GLU A 261 5.94 39.07 7.41
CA GLU A 261 6.41 38.51 6.14
C GLU A 261 5.26 38.07 5.26
N GLN A 262 4.32 37.33 5.82
CA GLN A 262 3.22 36.74 5.06
C GLN A 262 1.99 37.63 4.90
N PHE A 263 1.78 38.65 5.76
CA PHE A 263 0.70 39.62 5.63
C PHE A 263 1.24 41.00 5.29
N GLN A 264 1.34 41.30 4.01
CA GLN A 264 1.87 42.56 3.52
C GLN A 264 0.78 43.58 3.33
N LEU A 265 0.91 44.74 3.99
CA LEU A 265 -0.03 45.85 3.86
C LEU A 265 -0.01 46.42 2.44
N ILE A 266 -1.16 46.36 1.75
CA ILE A 266 -1.33 46.95 0.41
C ILE A 266 -1.69 48.43 0.54
N THR A 267 -2.69 48.75 1.35
CA THR A 267 -3.20 50.11 1.50
C THR A 267 -3.98 50.26 2.79
N GLN A 268 -4.16 51.51 3.22
CA GLN A 268 -5.01 51.88 4.36
C GLN A 268 -6.03 52.92 3.88
N LYS A 269 -7.31 52.58 3.96
CA LYS A 269 -8.41 53.46 3.56
C LYS A 269 -9.44 53.54 4.68
N THR A 270 -9.84 54.76 5.04
CA THR A 270 -10.99 55.05 5.97
C THR A 270 -11.00 54.18 7.23
N GLY A 271 -9.85 53.99 7.86
CA GLY A 271 -9.73 53.22 9.12
C GLY A 271 -9.57 51.71 8.97
N PHE A 272 -9.56 51.21 7.75
CA PHE A 272 -9.30 49.77 7.46
C PHE A 272 -7.95 49.61 6.79
N ALA A 273 -7.20 48.57 7.23
CA ALA A 273 -5.97 48.13 6.62
C ALA A 273 -6.26 46.95 5.70
N TYR A 274 -5.73 46.97 4.50
CA TYR A 274 -5.89 45.94 3.50
C TYR A 274 -4.57 45.27 3.27
N TYR A 275 -4.57 43.94 3.42
CA TYR A 275 -3.38 43.11 3.33
C TYR A 275 -3.45 42.18 2.13
N ARG A 276 -2.32 41.69 1.68
CA ARG A 276 -2.21 40.53 0.82
C ARG A 276 -1.45 39.44 1.56
N ILE A 277 -1.80 38.18 1.29
CA ILE A 277 -1.08 37.03 1.80
C ILE A 277 0.00 36.65 0.81
N VAL A 278 1.23 36.52 1.28
CA VAL A 278 2.39 36.06 0.51
C VAL A 278 2.81 34.73 1.12
N PRO A 279 2.44 33.60 0.50
CA PRO A 279 2.84 32.29 1.00
C PRO A 279 4.35 32.08 0.84
N TYR A 280 4.94 31.22 1.64
CA TYR A 280 6.26 30.69 1.35
C TYR A 280 6.21 29.77 0.14
N SER A 281 7.25 29.82 -0.69
CA SER A 281 7.43 28.87 -1.77
C SER A 281 7.61 27.46 -1.20
N PHE A 282 7.10 26.44 -1.89
CA PHE A 282 7.54 25.08 -1.65
C PHE A 282 9.07 25.01 -1.72
N GLU A 283 9.70 24.25 -0.84
CA GLU A 283 11.16 24.14 -0.83
C GLU A 283 11.71 23.53 -2.11
N THR A 284 10.99 22.54 -2.64
CA THR A 284 11.27 21.94 -3.95
C THR A 284 9.93 21.56 -4.63
N ASP A 285 9.99 21.07 -5.88
CA ASP A 285 8.79 20.57 -6.58
C ASP A 285 8.03 19.46 -5.81
N GLN A 286 8.72 18.76 -4.92
CA GLN A 286 8.16 17.66 -4.14
C GLN A 286 8.05 17.95 -2.64
N VAL A 287 8.83 18.87 -2.10
CA VAL A 287 8.81 19.19 -0.68
C VAL A 287 8.09 20.52 -0.46
N VAL A 288 6.96 20.42 0.22
CA VAL A 288 6.13 21.59 0.56
C VAL A 288 6.79 22.42 1.65
N ALA A 289 7.14 21.78 2.77
CA ALA A 289 7.68 22.46 3.93
C ALA A 289 8.44 21.48 4.84
N ARG A 290 9.31 22.02 5.67
CA ARG A 290 9.99 21.34 6.78
C ARG A 290 9.94 22.17 8.04
N GLY A 291 10.05 21.46 9.17
CA GLY A 291 10.21 22.11 10.46
C GLY A 291 10.98 21.22 11.43
N THR A 292 11.47 21.83 12.50
CA THR A 292 12.28 21.13 13.51
C THR A 292 11.82 21.51 14.90
N GLN A 293 11.68 20.49 15.76
CA GLN A 293 11.50 20.64 17.20
C GLN A 293 12.73 20.10 17.91
N THR A 294 13.50 20.98 18.57
CA THR A 294 14.83 20.61 19.08
C THR A 294 14.82 19.95 20.46
N GLU A 295 13.86 20.29 21.31
CA GLU A 295 13.82 19.83 22.71
C GLU A 295 12.41 19.42 23.12
N VAL A 296 12.04 18.18 22.80
CA VAL A 296 10.74 17.61 23.17
C VAL A 296 10.92 16.73 24.39
N SER A 297 10.57 17.25 25.55
CA SER A 297 10.68 16.54 26.84
C SER A 297 9.61 15.42 26.94
N PRO A 298 9.85 14.39 27.78
CA PRO A 298 8.85 13.37 28.09
C PRO A 298 7.50 13.98 28.49
N GLY A 299 6.42 13.47 27.90
CA GLY A 299 5.06 13.95 28.11
C GLY A 299 4.66 15.20 27.31
N THR A 300 5.58 15.82 26.58
CA THR A 300 5.27 16.97 25.71
C THR A 300 4.39 16.51 24.54
N VAL A 301 3.32 17.27 24.30
CA VAL A 301 2.40 17.06 23.18
C VAL A 301 2.54 18.25 22.22
N ASN A 302 2.81 17.96 20.95
CA ASN A 302 2.74 18.95 19.88
C ASN A 302 1.51 18.64 19.00
N LYS A 303 0.80 19.69 18.65
CA LYS A 303 -0.40 19.64 17.82
C LYS A 303 -0.09 20.19 16.44
N TYR A 304 -0.52 19.45 15.43
CA TYR A 304 -0.42 19.88 14.03
C TYR A 304 -1.81 19.91 13.41
N THR A 305 -2.06 20.93 12.60
CA THR A 305 -3.23 20.95 11.70
C THR A 305 -2.74 21.32 10.31
N VAL A 306 -3.07 20.49 9.34
CA VAL A 306 -2.76 20.72 7.93
C VAL A 306 -4.08 21.02 7.22
N VAL A 307 -4.12 22.14 6.51
CA VAL A 307 -5.26 22.52 5.65
C VAL A 307 -4.73 22.64 4.22
N ILE A 308 -5.40 21.98 3.28
CA ILE A 308 -5.04 21.95 1.88
C ILE A 308 -6.28 22.33 1.07
N TRP A 309 -6.16 23.31 0.19
CA TRP A 309 -7.24 23.73 -0.67
C TRP A 309 -6.73 24.17 -2.04
N LEU A 310 -7.63 24.28 -2.99
CA LEU A 310 -7.38 24.92 -4.28
C LEU A 310 -7.83 26.37 -4.18
N GLU A 311 -6.88 27.31 -4.28
CA GLU A 311 -7.19 28.73 -4.08
C GLU A 311 -7.93 29.28 -5.30
N GLY A 312 -9.15 29.75 -5.07
CA GLY A 312 -10.02 30.20 -6.15
C GLY A 312 -9.63 31.54 -6.76
N ASP A 313 -8.83 32.33 -6.07
CA ASP A 313 -8.28 33.59 -6.58
C ASP A 313 -6.93 33.41 -7.25
N ASP A 314 -6.39 32.17 -7.28
CA ASP A 314 -5.17 31.79 -7.99
C ASP A 314 -5.48 31.68 -9.51
N PRO A 315 -4.71 32.34 -10.39
CA PRO A 315 -4.88 32.22 -11.85
C PRO A 315 -4.77 30.81 -12.38
N ASP A 316 -4.03 29.93 -11.69
CA ASP A 316 -3.84 28.53 -12.08
C ASP A 316 -5.05 27.66 -11.72
N CYS A 317 -6.03 28.17 -10.93
CA CYS A 317 -7.29 27.47 -10.62
C CYS A 317 -8.26 27.52 -11.80
N THR A 318 -8.01 26.69 -12.80
CA THR A 318 -8.77 26.63 -14.05
C THR A 318 -9.54 25.32 -14.21
N ASP A 319 -10.44 25.27 -15.20
CA ASP A 319 -11.18 24.03 -15.56
C ASP A 319 -10.26 22.86 -15.96
N GLU A 320 -8.99 23.11 -16.27
CA GLU A 320 -8.00 22.08 -16.64
C GLU A 320 -7.63 21.19 -15.46
N LEU A 321 -7.82 21.66 -14.22
CA LEU A 321 -7.58 20.90 -12.99
C LEU A 321 -8.65 19.84 -12.71
N VAL A 322 -9.79 19.88 -13.42
CA VAL A 322 -10.92 18.97 -13.16
C VAL A 322 -10.53 17.52 -13.40
N GLY A 323 -10.68 16.69 -12.37
CA GLY A 323 -10.28 15.29 -12.38
C GLY A 323 -8.81 15.05 -12.00
N GLY A 324 -8.08 16.12 -11.66
CA GLY A 324 -6.75 16.03 -11.07
C GLY A 324 -6.77 15.37 -9.69
N HIS A 325 -5.61 14.91 -9.25
CA HIS A 325 -5.38 14.40 -7.90
C HIS A 325 -4.02 14.83 -7.40
N ALA A 326 -3.90 14.98 -6.09
CA ALA A 326 -2.64 15.18 -5.38
C ALA A 326 -2.57 14.22 -4.19
N GLY A 327 -1.42 13.63 -3.97
CA GLY A 327 -1.11 12.83 -2.79
C GLY A 327 0.02 13.49 -2.01
N MET A 328 -0.08 13.50 -0.68
CA MET A 328 0.91 14.10 0.19
C MET A 328 1.20 13.22 1.39
N ASP A 329 2.43 13.26 1.85
CA ASP A 329 2.88 12.63 3.07
C ASP A 329 3.41 13.68 4.05
N PHE A 330 3.17 13.45 5.34
CA PHE A 330 3.71 14.22 6.44
C PHE A 330 4.55 13.28 7.31
N ASP A 331 5.86 13.38 7.18
CA ASP A 331 6.80 12.44 7.76
C ASP A 331 7.58 13.05 8.92
N PHE A 332 7.76 12.27 10.00
CA PHE A 332 8.52 12.65 11.18
C PHE A 332 9.79 11.81 11.32
N TYR A 333 10.91 12.47 11.61
CA TYR A 333 12.23 11.87 11.77
C TYR A 333 12.90 12.38 13.05
N LEU A 334 13.74 11.56 13.68
CA LEU A 334 14.60 12.04 14.76
C LEU A 334 15.62 13.06 14.24
N THR A 335 15.81 14.13 14.98
CA THR A 335 16.94 15.03 14.74
C THR A 335 18.24 14.28 15.02
N SER A 336 19.14 14.17 14.04
CA SER A 336 20.46 13.62 14.29
C SER A 336 21.22 14.56 15.22
N GLU A 337 21.54 14.13 16.45
CA GLU A 337 22.44 14.89 17.32
C GLU A 337 23.78 15.10 16.60
N GLY A 338 24.05 16.35 16.22
CA GLY A 338 25.36 16.81 15.75
C GLY A 338 25.57 16.77 14.25
N GLY A 339 25.16 17.85 13.60
CA GLY A 339 25.56 18.09 12.23
C GLY A 339 24.92 19.34 11.62
N SER A 340 25.42 20.53 12.02
CA SER A 340 25.36 21.69 11.14
C SER A 340 26.15 21.36 9.88
N GLY A 341 25.48 21.09 8.80
CA GLY A 341 26.09 20.80 7.52
C GLY A 341 25.04 20.74 6.44
N ALA A 342 24.77 21.90 5.84
CA ALA A 342 24.29 21.94 4.48
C ALA A 342 25.26 21.13 3.63
N GLY A 343 24.88 19.98 3.18
CA GLY A 343 25.53 19.15 2.18
C GLY A 343 24.47 18.77 1.19
N ASP A 344 24.54 19.44 0.03
CA ASP A 344 24.05 18.85 -1.21
C ASP A 344 24.52 17.41 -1.26
N ASP A 345 23.63 16.55 -1.60
CA ASP A 345 23.75 15.39 -2.46
C ASP A 345 22.90 14.21 -1.95
N ASP A 346 22.18 13.66 -2.89
CA ASP A 346 21.48 12.39 -2.91
C ASP A 346 20.09 12.35 -2.24
N ALA A 347 19.11 12.62 -3.12
CA ALA A 347 17.74 12.16 -3.02
C ALA A 347 17.70 10.63 -2.94
N ASP A 348 17.93 10.07 -1.76
CA ASP A 348 17.65 8.65 -1.48
C ASP A 348 16.40 8.59 -0.59
N SER A 349 15.25 8.51 -1.26
CA SER A 349 13.98 8.28 -0.60
C SER A 349 13.99 6.91 0.09
N PRO A 350 13.67 6.81 1.41
CA PRO A 350 13.68 5.54 2.14
C PRO A 350 12.75 4.46 1.58
N ASN A 351 11.89 4.83 0.64
CA ASN A 351 10.95 3.88 0.00
C ASN A 351 11.54 3.07 -1.16
N ASN A 352 12.75 3.40 -1.66
CA ASN A 352 13.34 2.68 -2.77
C ASN A 352 14.23 1.50 -2.32
N THR A 353 14.80 1.55 -1.12
CA THR A 353 15.73 0.51 -0.64
C THR A 353 15.04 -0.83 -0.35
N PHE A 354 13.80 -0.84 0.12
CA PHE A 354 13.06 -2.08 0.39
C PHE A 354 12.82 -2.90 -0.87
N TRP A 355 12.47 -2.25 -1.98
CA TRP A 355 12.22 -2.94 -3.26
C TRP A 355 13.50 -3.32 -3.98
N GLU A 356 14.57 -2.52 -3.88
CA GLU A 356 15.89 -2.86 -4.43
C GLU A 356 16.55 -4.01 -3.68
N ASP A 357 16.47 -4.04 -2.35
CA ASP A 357 16.93 -5.17 -1.54
C ASP A 357 16.12 -6.45 -1.81
N LEU A 358 14.81 -6.33 -2.05
CA LEU A 358 13.97 -7.47 -2.43
C LEU A 358 14.35 -8.02 -3.81
N TRP A 359 14.63 -7.16 -4.79
CA TRP A 359 15.07 -7.55 -6.13
C TRP A 359 16.47 -8.17 -6.13
N ASN A 360 17.38 -7.60 -5.39
CA ASN A 360 18.74 -8.09 -5.29
C ASN A 360 18.86 -9.44 -4.55
N ASN A 361 17.93 -9.76 -3.65
CA ASN A 361 17.88 -11.04 -2.95
C ASN A 361 17.03 -12.13 -3.65
N LEU A 362 16.34 -11.80 -4.76
CA LEU A 362 15.50 -12.76 -5.51
C LEU A 362 16.16 -13.32 -6.77
N ILE A 363 17.32 -12.81 -7.17
CA ILE A 363 18.01 -13.17 -8.44
C ILE A 363 19.26 -14.05 -8.22
N PHE A 364 19.47 -14.59 -7.01
CA PHE A 364 20.52 -15.60 -6.80
C PHE A 364 20.01 -16.88 -6.18
#